data_9bdf179c0fd78d1aa1155bdbfed74750
#
_entry.id   9bdf179c0fd78d1aa1155bdbfed74750
#
_cell.length_a   1.000
_cell.length_b   1.000
_cell.length_c   1.000
_cell.angle_alpha   90.00
_cell.angle_beta   90.00
_cell.angle_gamma   90.00
#
_symmetry.space_group_name_H-M   'P 1'
#
loop_
_entity.id
_entity.type
_entity.pdbx_description
1 polymer ?
#
loop_
_entity_poly.entity_id
_entity_poly.type
_entity_poly.pdbx_seq_one_letter_code
_entity_poly.pdbx_strand_id
1 'polypeptide(L)'
;KMIFLDNQAVLIRGSLHNSIYKFLRDKLQLPINREKSGIRKPLGFQVLGFGFVPTYKKGEKGKYQLVAGLSKWKEFKAKLKYLTKKTVPASFEERIQRINLLLRGWINYFRPASIQEKLKKLEEWLRNRLRYCIWHHWKKPERKRKNLIRLGIDFDQAYA
;
A
#
# COMPACT_ATOMS: atom_id res chain seq x y z
N LYS A 1 -17.64 14.01 2.59
CA LYS A 1 -16.70 14.98 3.20
C LYS A 1 -16.57 14.65 4.67
N MET A 2 -15.45 14.10 5.09
CA MET A 2 -15.18 13.77 6.50
C MET A 2 -14.71 15.04 7.22
N ILE A 3 -15.38 15.44 8.30
CA ILE A 3 -15.02 16.65 9.08
C ILE A 3 -14.21 16.19 10.28
N PHE A 4 -12.95 16.63 10.35
CA PHE A 4 -12.06 16.40 11.48
C PHE A 4 -12.03 17.67 12.35
N LEU A 5 -12.29 17.52 13.63
CA LEU A 5 -12.35 18.61 14.60
C LEU A 5 -11.18 18.56 15.58
N ASP A 6 -10.58 19.71 15.85
CA ASP A 6 -9.45 19.91 16.76
C ASP A 6 -9.90 20.07 18.24
N ASN A 7 -8.96 20.11 19.18
CA ASN A 7 -9.17 19.97 20.64
C ASN A 7 -10.15 20.95 21.33
N GLN A 8 -10.57 22.05 20.71
CA GLN A 8 -11.62 22.94 21.26
C GLN A 8 -13.05 22.40 21.07
N ALA A 9 -13.20 21.27 20.47
CA ALA A 9 -14.47 20.74 19.96
C ALA A 9 -15.22 19.78 20.88
N VAL A 10 -14.94 19.71 22.18
CA VAL A 10 -15.66 18.74 23.05
C VAL A 10 -17.16 19.07 23.17
N LEU A 11 -17.51 20.35 23.26
CA LEU A 11 -18.93 20.81 23.29
C LEU A 11 -19.57 20.72 21.90
N ILE A 12 -18.86 21.08 20.85
CA ILE A 12 -19.32 20.98 19.46
C ILE A 12 -19.48 19.51 19.03
N ARG A 13 -18.71 18.60 19.59
CA ARG A 13 -18.80 17.15 19.32
C ARG A 13 -20.19 16.58 19.64
N GLY A 14 -20.76 16.89 20.80
CA GLY A 14 -22.07 16.38 21.20
C GLY A 14 -23.17 16.88 20.27
N SER A 15 -23.18 18.18 19.98
CA SER A 15 -24.17 18.81 19.12
C SER A 15 -24.09 18.30 17.67
N LEU A 16 -22.89 18.27 17.08
CA LEU A 16 -22.69 17.82 15.71
C LEU A 16 -22.99 16.32 15.55
N HIS A 17 -22.57 15.51 16.53
CA HIS A 17 -22.86 14.07 16.52
C HIS A 17 -24.38 13.83 16.53
N ASN A 18 -25.11 14.50 17.42
CA ASN A 18 -26.55 14.39 17.51
C ASN A 18 -27.28 14.90 16.25
N SER A 19 -26.78 15.98 15.65
CA SER A 19 -27.34 16.53 14.41
C SER A 19 -27.17 15.57 13.23
N ILE A 20 -25.97 15.01 13.06
CA ILE A 20 -25.70 13.99 12.03
C ILE A 20 -26.54 12.74 12.27
N TYR A 21 -26.63 12.29 13.53
CA TYR A 21 -27.42 11.12 13.91
C TYR A 21 -28.90 11.33 13.56
N LYS A 22 -29.51 12.48 13.97
CA LYS A 22 -30.87 12.84 13.62
C LYS A 22 -31.08 12.90 12.11
N PHE A 23 -30.18 13.55 11.37
CA PHE A 23 -30.27 13.64 9.92
C PHE A 23 -30.27 12.26 9.24
N LEU A 24 -29.36 11.38 9.62
CA LEU A 24 -29.27 10.03 9.06
C LEU A 24 -30.52 9.20 9.38
N ARG A 25 -31.04 9.29 10.62
CA ARG A 25 -32.23 8.56 11.04
C ARG A 25 -33.50 9.14 10.42
N ASP A 26 -33.71 10.47 10.52
CA ASP A 26 -34.99 11.10 10.25
C ASP A 26 -35.17 11.45 8.76
N LYS A 27 -34.08 11.82 8.07
CA LYS A 27 -34.11 12.18 6.64
C LYS A 27 -33.76 11.02 5.71
N LEU A 28 -32.77 10.19 6.07
CA LEU A 28 -32.32 9.11 5.22
C LEU A 28 -32.83 7.73 5.66
N GLN A 29 -33.54 7.64 6.79
CA GLN A 29 -34.09 6.40 7.35
C GLN A 29 -33.05 5.26 7.48
N LEU A 30 -31.76 5.63 7.68
CA LEU A 30 -30.66 4.68 7.79
C LEU A 30 -30.49 4.23 9.25
N PRO A 31 -30.51 2.91 9.51
CA PRO A 31 -30.21 2.39 10.84
C PRO A 31 -28.73 2.63 11.18
N ILE A 32 -28.47 3.30 12.29
CA ILE A 32 -27.12 3.61 12.75
C ILE A 32 -26.73 2.68 13.89
N ASN A 33 -25.63 1.96 13.71
CA ASN A 33 -25.05 1.17 14.78
C ASN A 33 -24.29 2.08 15.75
N ARG A 34 -24.84 2.31 16.94
CA ARG A 34 -24.27 3.20 17.95
C ARG A 34 -22.92 2.74 18.49
N GLU A 35 -22.68 1.44 18.59
CA GLU A 35 -21.42 0.88 19.08
C GLU A 35 -20.26 1.09 18.10
N LYS A 36 -20.55 1.05 16.80
CA LYS A 36 -19.56 1.19 15.73
C LYS A 36 -19.40 2.63 15.24
N SER A 37 -20.35 3.50 15.57
CA SER A 37 -20.39 4.89 15.12
C SER A 37 -19.81 5.81 16.20
N GLY A 38 -18.93 6.75 15.81
CA GLY A 38 -18.37 7.70 16.74
C GLY A 38 -17.42 8.67 16.07
N ILE A 39 -17.18 9.81 16.73
CA ILE A 39 -16.19 10.79 16.34
C ILE A 39 -14.86 10.39 16.93
N ARG A 40 -13.85 10.17 16.10
CA ARG A 40 -12.51 9.73 16.52
C ARG A 40 -11.45 10.73 16.03
N LYS A 41 -10.32 10.80 16.76
CA LYS A 41 -9.14 11.52 16.28
C LYS A 41 -8.59 10.84 15.04
N PRO A 42 -8.06 11.60 14.04
CA PRO A 42 -7.49 11.01 12.82
C PRO A 42 -6.33 10.05 13.08
N LEU A 43 -5.50 10.37 14.08
CA LEU A 43 -4.39 9.52 14.52
C LEU A 43 -4.91 8.19 15.09
N GLY A 44 -4.38 7.09 14.54
CA GLY A 44 -4.78 5.73 14.97
C GLY A 44 -6.12 5.25 14.39
N PHE A 45 -6.83 6.10 13.65
CA PHE A 45 -8.08 5.72 12.98
C PHE A 45 -7.81 5.24 11.55
N GLN A 46 -8.49 4.16 11.17
CA GLN A 46 -8.43 3.62 9.81
C GLN A 46 -9.85 3.46 9.27
N VAL A 47 -10.04 3.80 8.01
CA VAL A 47 -11.28 3.61 7.27
C VAL A 47 -10.98 3.08 5.87
N LEU A 48 -11.65 2.01 5.46
CA LEU A 48 -11.46 1.38 4.14
C LEU A 48 -9.98 1.04 3.84
N GLY A 49 -9.19 0.73 4.87
CA GLY A 49 -7.76 0.44 4.71
C GLY A 49 -6.86 1.68 4.60
N PHE A 50 -7.42 2.89 4.64
CA PHE A 50 -6.66 4.13 4.72
C PHE A 50 -6.46 4.52 6.18
N GLY A 51 -5.29 5.08 6.48
CA GLY A 51 -4.95 5.71 7.75
C GLY A 51 -4.64 7.19 7.53
N PHE A 52 -4.44 7.91 8.64
CA PHE A 52 -4.15 9.33 8.64
C PHE A 52 -2.88 9.58 9.43
N VAL A 53 -1.98 10.37 8.88
CA VAL A 53 -0.77 10.84 9.57
C VAL A 53 -0.67 12.36 9.46
N PRO A 54 -0.09 13.05 10.46
CA PRO A 54 0.09 14.49 10.38
C PRO A 54 0.94 14.86 9.17
N THR A 55 0.64 16.01 8.58
CA THR A 55 1.49 16.58 7.54
C THR A 55 2.63 17.36 8.20
N TYR A 56 3.86 17.01 7.85
CA TYR A 56 5.07 17.67 8.40
C TYR A 56 5.56 18.86 7.55
N LYS A 57 4.76 19.31 6.60
CA LYS A 57 5.11 20.48 5.80
C LYS A 57 5.05 21.75 6.63
N LYS A 58 6.09 22.60 6.50
CA LYS A 58 6.16 23.90 7.17
C LYS A 58 4.90 24.73 6.84
N GLY A 59 4.25 25.27 7.85
CA GLY A 59 3.00 26.06 7.69
C GLY A 59 1.70 25.24 7.67
N GLU A 60 1.75 23.93 7.67
CA GLU A 60 0.55 23.05 7.60
C GLU A 60 0.25 22.34 8.94
N LYS A 61 0.34 23.07 10.06
CA LYS A 61 -0.02 22.52 11.38
C LYS A 61 -1.51 22.09 11.40
N GLY A 62 -1.79 20.95 12.02
CA GLY A 62 -3.17 20.43 12.14
C GLY A 62 -3.75 19.77 10.89
N LYS A 63 -3.03 19.72 9.76
CA LYS A 63 -3.45 19.00 8.57
C LYS A 63 -2.99 17.55 8.62
N TYR A 64 -3.77 16.68 8.00
CA TYR A 64 -3.50 15.25 7.91
C TYR A 64 -3.43 14.82 6.46
N GLN A 65 -2.48 13.94 6.17
CA GLN A 65 -2.39 13.27 4.88
C GLN A 65 -2.91 11.85 4.98
N LEU A 66 -3.52 11.40 3.89
CA LEU A 66 -4.03 10.04 3.74
C LEU A 66 -2.87 9.09 3.43
N VAL A 67 -2.82 7.97 4.09
CA VAL A 67 -1.80 6.92 3.86
C VAL A 67 -2.46 5.55 3.78
N ALA A 68 -1.81 4.60 3.12
CA ALA A 68 -2.25 3.20 3.19
C ALA A 68 -2.00 2.65 4.61
N GLY A 69 -3.00 2.02 5.19
CA GLY A 69 -2.94 1.42 6.51
C GLY A 69 -1.83 0.36 6.60
N LEU A 70 -1.20 0.25 7.75
CA LEU A 70 -0.06 -0.67 7.96
C LEU A 70 -0.42 -2.13 7.69
N SER A 71 -1.63 -2.57 8.09
CA SER A 71 -2.12 -3.93 7.83
C SER A 71 -2.21 -4.20 6.32
N LYS A 72 -2.80 -3.27 5.57
CA LYS A 72 -2.95 -3.38 4.10
C LYS A 72 -1.61 -3.38 3.38
N TRP A 73 -0.66 -2.58 3.88
CA TRP A 73 0.70 -2.59 3.36
C TRP A 73 1.41 -3.92 3.63
N LYS A 74 1.27 -4.49 4.83
CA LYS A 74 1.84 -5.79 5.17
C LYS A 74 1.24 -6.92 4.32
N GLU A 75 -0.08 -6.95 4.15
CA GLU A 75 -0.78 -7.91 3.29
C GLU A 75 -0.30 -7.82 1.84
N PHE A 76 -0.18 -6.61 1.31
CA PHE A 76 0.32 -6.36 -0.06
C PHE A 76 1.75 -6.89 -0.26
N LYS A 77 2.65 -6.52 0.67
CA LYS A 77 4.04 -6.99 0.63
C LYS A 77 4.14 -8.51 0.78
N ALA A 78 3.29 -9.12 1.60
CA ALA A 78 3.22 -10.58 1.77
C ALA A 78 2.79 -11.28 0.47
N LYS A 79 1.79 -10.76 -0.24
CA LYS A 79 1.36 -11.28 -1.55
C LYS A 79 2.47 -11.17 -2.59
N LEU A 80 3.16 -10.03 -2.67
CA LEU A 80 4.32 -9.88 -3.56
C LEU A 80 5.47 -10.82 -3.19
N LYS A 81 5.73 -11.01 -1.88
CA LYS A 81 6.71 -11.97 -1.39
C LYS A 81 6.38 -13.40 -1.83
N TYR A 82 5.12 -13.79 -1.76
CA TYR A 82 4.66 -15.08 -2.22
C TYR A 82 4.88 -15.26 -3.73
N LEU A 83 4.41 -14.31 -4.56
CA LEU A 83 4.58 -14.35 -6.01
C LEU A 83 6.04 -14.38 -6.46
N THR A 84 6.95 -13.79 -5.67
CA THR A 84 8.39 -13.78 -5.94
C THR A 84 9.15 -14.88 -5.20
N LYS A 85 8.47 -15.90 -4.69
CA LYS A 85 9.13 -17.05 -4.08
C LYS A 85 9.67 -17.97 -5.17
N LYS A 86 10.94 -18.38 -5.05
CA LYS A 86 11.63 -19.25 -6.02
C LYS A 86 10.96 -20.61 -6.24
N THR A 87 10.26 -21.09 -5.21
CA THR A 87 9.61 -22.41 -5.19
C THR A 87 8.22 -22.43 -5.84
N VAL A 88 7.65 -21.27 -6.18
CA VAL A 88 6.35 -21.23 -6.86
C VAL A 88 6.56 -21.64 -8.31
N PRO A 89 5.91 -22.73 -8.77
CA PRO A 89 6.00 -23.18 -10.14
C PRO A 89 5.20 -22.23 -11.05
N ALA A 90 5.91 -21.33 -11.71
CA ALA A 90 5.33 -20.41 -12.70
C ALA A 90 6.43 -19.96 -13.65
N SER A 91 6.09 -19.74 -14.92
CA SER A 91 7.00 -19.11 -15.87
C SER A 91 7.35 -17.69 -15.40
N PHE A 92 8.44 -17.13 -15.90
CA PHE A 92 8.83 -15.76 -15.53
C PHE A 92 7.79 -14.75 -16.04
N GLU A 93 7.28 -14.95 -17.26
CA GLU A 93 6.24 -14.11 -17.87
C GLU A 93 4.95 -14.14 -17.06
N GLU A 94 4.47 -15.32 -16.71
CA GLU A 94 3.28 -15.47 -15.88
C GLU A 94 3.45 -14.80 -14.49
N ARG A 95 4.63 -14.95 -13.90
CA ARG A 95 4.97 -14.28 -12.64
C ARG A 95 4.88 -12.75 -12.74
N ILE A 96 5.45 -12.18 -13.81
CA ILE A 96 5.39 -10.73 -14.09
C ILE A 96 3.94 -10.27 -14.30
N GLN A 97 3.14 -11.03 -15.05
CA GLN A 97 1.73 -10.70 -15.27
C GLN A 97 0.94 -10.67 -13.95
N ARG A 98 1.11 -11.68 -13.09
CA ARG A 98 0.45 -11.74 -11.78
C ARG A 98 0.89 -10.60 -10.86
N ILE A 99 2.18 -10.25 -10.87
CA ILE A 99 2.72 -9.11 -10.10
C ILE A 99 2.12 -7.80 -10.61
N ASN A 100 2.10 -7.58 -11.93
CA ASN A 100 1.55 -6.37 -12.53
C ASN A 100 0.06 -6.20 -12.22
N LEU A 101 -0.71 -7.28 -12.27
CA LEU A 101 -2.13 -7.26 -11.92
C LEU A 101 -2.33 -6.83 -10.45
N LEU A 102 -1.56 -7.41 -9.55
CA LEU A 102 -1.61 -7.08 -8.12
C LEU A 102 -1.18 -5.62 -7.87
N LEU A 103 -0.09 -5.17 -8.51
CA LEU A 103 0.41 -3.79 -8.40
C LEU A 103 -0.63 -2.79 -8.89
N ARG A 104 -1.20 -3.00 -10.08
CA ARG A 104 -2.22 -2.11 -10.66
C ARG A 104 -3.45 -1.99 -9.76
N GLY A 105 -3.99 -3.11 -9.29
CA GLY A 105 -5.16 -3.11 -8.42
C GLY A 105 -4.90 -2.36 -7.11
N TRP A 106 -3.76 -2.62 -6.47
CA TRP A 106 -3.41 -2.00 -5.21
C TRP A 106 -3.09 -0.50 -5.36
N ILE A 107 -2.30 -0.11 -6.36
CA ILE A 107 -1.93 1.29 -6.62
C ILE A 107 -3.16 2.11 -7.00
N ASN A 108 -4.05 1.60 -7.85
CA ASN A 108 -5.27 2.29 -8.23
C ASN A 108 -6.19 2.52 -7.01
N TYR A 109 -6.31 1.53 -6.13
CA TYR A 109 -7.11 1.67 -4.92
C TYR A 109 -6.52 2.72 -3.97
N PHE A 110 -5.21 2.71 -3.74
CA PHE A 110 -4.52 3.62 -2.82
C PHE A 110 -3.99 4.89 -3.50
N ARG A 111 -4.37 5.17 -4.74
CA ARG A 111 -3.97 6.37 -5.49
C ARG A 111 -4.15 7.70 -4.74
N PRO A 112 -5.25 7.91 -3.97
CA PRO A 112 -5.42 9.14 -3.19
C PRO A 112 -4.45 9.29 -2.01
N ALA A 113 -3.74 8.22 -1.62
CA ALA A 113 -2.87 8.21 -0.46
C ALA A 113 -1.42 8.59 -0.81
N SER A 114 -0.71 9.13 0.15
CA SER A 114 0.74 9.40 0.05
C SER A 114 1.54 8.10 0.15
N ILE A 115 1.69 7.39 -0.97
CA ILE A 115 2.36 6.09 -1.04
C ILE A 115 3.67 6.09 -1.84
N GLN A 116 4.01 7.20 -2.51
CA GLN A 116 5.11 7.27 -3.50
C GLN A 116 6.46 6.80 -2.94
N GLU A 117 6.87 7.32 -1.79
CA GLU A 117 8.15 6.95 -1.17
C GLU A 117 8.24 5.47 -0.77
N LYS A 118 7.12 4.94 -0.25
CA LYS A 118 7.03 3.51 0.08
C LYS A 118 7.07 2.65 -1.17
N LEU A 119 6.49 3.11 -2.28
CA LEU A 119 6.54 2.40 -3.57
C LEU A 119 7.95 2.37 -4.15
N LYS A 120 8.74 3.44 -4.07
CA LYS A 120 10.15 3.45 -4.50
C LYS A 120 10.97 2.37 -3.77
N LYS A 121 10.88 2.34 -2.44
CA LYS A 121 11.56 1.30 -1.64
C LYS A 121 11.05 -0.11 -1.95
N LEU A 122 9.76 -0.24 -2.24
CA LEU A 122 9.17 -1.53 -2.63
C LEU A 122 9.69 -1.98 -4.01
N GLU A 123 9.84 -1.06 -4.95
CA GLU A 123 10.36 -1.33 -6.29
C GLU A 123 11.78 -1.88 -6.24
N GLU A 124 12.68 -1.25 -5.48
CA GLU A 124 14.04 -1.74 -5.29
C GLU A 124 14.05 -3.16 -4.69
N TRP A 125 13.26 -3.36 -3.64
CA TRP A 125 13.11 -4.66 -3.01
C TRP A 125 12.56 -5.70 -3.99
N LEU A 126 11.57 -5.35 -4.81
CA LEU A 126 10.94 -6.24 -5.79
C LEU A 126 11.91 -6.61 -6.91
N ARG A 127 12.68 -5.64 -7.43
CA ARG A 127 13.75 -5.89 -8.43
C ARG A 127 14.77 -6.90 -7.93
N ASN A 128 15.24 -6.76 -6.69
CA ASN A 128 16.19 -7.69 -6.12
C ASN A 128 15.60 -9.12 -6.01
N ARG A 129 14.34 -9.22 -5.62
CA ARG A 129 13.67 -10.52 -5.56
C ARG A 129 13.48 -11.18 -6.93
N LEU A 130 13.13 -10.39 -7.95
CA LEU A 130 12.98 -10.88 -9.33
C LEU A 130 14.34 -11.32 -9.90
N ARG A 131 15.40 -10.54 -9.69
CA ARG A 131 16.77 -10.93 -10.06
C ARG A 131 17.17 -12.27 -9.41
N TYR A 132 16.84 -12.43 -8.13
CA TYR A 132 17.09 -13.68 -7.43
C TYR A 132 16.32 -14.87 -8.04
N CYS A 133 15.04 -14.67 -8.43
CA CYS A 133 14.26 -15.70 -9.11
C CYS A 133 14.89 -16.09 -10.44
N ILE A 134 15.32 -15.14 -11.26
CA ILE A 134 16.00 -15.38 -12.55
C ILE A 134 17.30 -16.15 -12.30
N TRP A 135 18.11 -15.65 -11.37
CA TRP A 135 19.39 -16.27 -11.04
C TRP A 135 19.27 -17.71 -10.56
N HIS A 136 18.24 -17.98 -9.79
CA HIS A 136 17.94 -19.34 -9.33
C HIS A 136 17.45 -20.28 -10.45
N HIS A 137 16.75 -19.74 -11.47
CA HIS A 137 16.33 -20.49 -12.65
C HIS A 137 17.53 -20.94 -13.53
N TRP A 138 18.58 -20.16 -13.53
CA TRP A 138 19.81 -20.47 -14.26
C TRP A 138 20.72 -21.40 -13.45
N LYS A 139 20.24 -22.57 -13.14
CA LYS A 139 20.86 -23.52 -12.18
C LYS A 139 22.35 -23.76 -12.40
N LYS A 140 22.79 -23.91 -13.68
CA LYS A 140 24.18 -24.23 -14.03
C LYS A 140 25.00 -22.95 -14.26
N PRO A 141 26.29 -22.89 -13.80
CA PRO A 141 27.16 -21.75 -14.02
C PRO A 141 27.26 -21.31 -15.49
N GLU A 142 27.44 -22.26 -16.41
CA GLU A 142 27.50 -21.99 -17.84
C GLU A 142 26.22 -21.33 -18.38
N ARG A 143 25.03 -21.74 -17.89
CA ARG A 143 23.77 -21.13 -18.26
C ARG A 143 23.67 -19.68 -17.74
N LYS A 144 24.21 -19.41 -16.56
CA LYS A 144 24.28 -18.06 -16.00
C LYS A 144 25.14 -17.17 -16.89
N ARG A 145 26.36 -17.61 -17.23
CA ARG A 145 27.30 -16.90 -18.12
C ARG A 145 26.67 -16.60 -19.48
N LYS A 146 26.15 -17.63 -20.17
CA LYS A 146 25.48 -17.45 -21.46
C LYS A 146 24.34 -16.45 -21.42
N ASN A 147 23.50 -16.47 -20.37
CA ASN A 147 22.41 -15.55 -20.25
C ASN A 147 22.86 -14.13 -19.88
N LEU A 148 23.93 -13.97 -19.10
CA LEU A 148 24.52 -12.65 -18.83
C LEU A 148 25.04 -12.02 -20.12
N ILE A 149 25.79 -12.76 -20.94
CA ILE A 149 26.27 -12.30 -22.24
C ILE A 149 25.08 -11.94 -23.16
N ARG A 150 24.02 -12.77 -23.20
CA ARG A 150 22.81 -12.46 -23.96
C ARG A 150 22.11 -11.17 -23.50
N LEU A 151 22.25 -10.80 -22.24
CA LEU A 151 21.73 -9.55 -21.66
C LEU A 151 22.68 -8.35 -21.87
N GLY A 152 23.79 -8.52 -22.60
CA GLY A 152 24.71 -7.45 -22.95
C GLY A 152 25.86 -7.24 -21.96
N ILE A 153 26.06 -8.18 -21.03
CA ILE A 153 27.24 -8.17 -20.16
C ILE A 153 28.44 -8.67 -20.98
N ASP A 154 29.56 -7.95 -20.88
CA ASP A 154 30.80 -8.33 -21.55
C ASP A 154 31.29 -9.74 -21.14
N PHE A 155 31.95 -10.42 -22.08
CA PHE A 155 32.39 -11.79 -21.89
C PHE A 155 33.29 -11.94 -20.66
N ASP A 156 34.30 -11.09 -20.51
CA ASP A 156 35.22 -11.15 -19.39
C ASP A 156 34.55 -10.93 -18.04
N GLN A 157 33.60 -9.99 -17.99
CA GLN A 157 32.79 -9.73 -16.81
C GLN A 157 31.84 -10.89 -16.47
N ALA A 158 31.35 -11.61 -17.46
CA ALA A 158 30.46 -12.75 -17.25
C ALA A 158 31.22 -14.00 -16.75
N TYR A 159 32.56 -14.04 -16.92
CA TYR A 159 33.45 -15.11 -16.49
C TYR A 159 34.25 -14.78 -15.23
N ALA A 160 34.33 -13.52 -14.82
CA ALA A 160 34.89 -13.10 -13.54
C ALA A 160 34.00 -13.53 -12.37
#